data_979a8b3bf99548dfe94ed861687c0ee5
#
_entry.id   979a8b3bf99548dfe94ed861687c0ee5
#
_cell.length_a   1.000
_cell.length_b   1.000
_cell.length_c   1.000
_cell.angle_alpha   90.00
_cell.angle_beta   90.00
_cell.angle_gamma   90.00
#
_symmetry.space_group_name_H-M   'P 1'
#
loop_
_entity.id
_entity.type
_entity.pdbx_description
1 polymer ?
#
loop_
_entity_poly.entity_id
_entity_poly.type
_entity_poly.pdbx_seq_one_letter_code
_entity_poly.pdbx_strand_id
1 'polypeptide(L)'
;MSIISIRSWNIFLFVLAGVATTTAPALAQTNNYPNKTITLVTPFGAGSPFDLLGRLFADRLGKILKTSVVLENATGGQAMVATKKVLNAPADGYTLFYTSNGLATTPIVIKDAGYTLDDFTPIAPLGHAPYILFASASVKATDIPSFMKELKERGKSMNHGVLGTSYLGLILSKKMSVTAGGYPYQEISYRSSPEMIRALLADDIQIMATTYSIAGPHLKDGKIKAIGAVAREKSARMPELKTFIEAGYPDLYTDVWAALYTKAQTPKEIVEILRKASAEVIADPSFQEAMKPTGSEPWNMTVDKMQPAFKAEAKSFQEAIDKFNLKLN
;
A
#
# COMPACT_ATOMS: atom_id res chain seq x y z
N MET A 1 4.09 85.97 -56.65
CA MET A 1 5.27 85.83 -55.79
C MET A 1 4.85 85.05 -54.58
N SER A 2 5.15 83.80 -54.53
CA SER A 2 5.02 83.00 -53.33
C SER A 2 5.74 81.66 -53.56
N ILE A 3 6.69 81.42 -52.72
CA ILE A 3 7.66 80.35 -52.75
C ILE A 3 7.01 79.11 -52.05
N ILE A 4 6.93 77.99 -52.74
CA ILE A 4 6.42 76.71 -52.19
C ILE A 4 7.65 75.96 -51.67
N SER A 5 7.62 75.70 -50.36
CA SER A 5 8.61 74.91 -49.64
C SER A 5 8.12 73.43 -49.65
N ILE A 6 8.97 72.55 -50.19
CA ILE A 6 8.75 71.07 -50.18
C ILE A 6 9.44 70.54 -48.94
N ARG A 7 8.67 69.99 -48.02
CA ARG A 7 9.11 69.22 -46.85
C ARG A 7 9.26 67.75 -47.20
N SER A 8 10.49 67.29 -47.10
CA SER A 8 10.85 65.88 -47.25
C SER A 8 10.29 65.03 -46.12
N TRP A 9 9.58 63.99 -46.46
CA TRP A 9 9.07 62.99 -45.53
C TRP A 9 10.05 61.79 -45.45
N ASN A 10 10.81 61.70 -44.34
CA ASN A 10 11.65 60.54 -44.06
C ASN A 10 10.76 59.40 -43.54
N ILE A 11 10.64 58.34 -44.32
CA ILE A 11 10.01 57.06 -43.91
C ILE A 11 11.07 56.26 -43.16
N PHE A 12 10.92 56.15 -41.84
CA PHE A 12 11.68 55.21 -41.03
C PHE A 12 11.06 53.83 -41.14
N LEU A 13 11.71 52.93 -41.87
CA LEU A 13 11.39 51.50 -41.83
C LEU A 13 11.91 50.89 -40.54
N PHE A 14 11.03 50.60 -39.58
CA PHE A 14 11.33 49.72 -38.45
C PHE A 14 11.32 48.29 -38.90
N VAL A 15 12.51 47.65 -39.07
CA VAL A 15 12.66 46.22 -39.24
C VAL A 15 12.47 45.56 -37.87
N LEU A 16 11.28 44.98 -37.61
CA LEU A 16 11.02 44.15 -36.43
C LEU A 16 11.72 42.80 -36.63
N ALA A 17 12.95 42.66 -36.09
CA ALA A 17 13.60 41.36 -35.99
C ALA A 17 12.88 40.51 -34.93
N GLY A 18 11.98 39.63 -35.37
CA GLY A 18 11.33 38.62 -34.51
C GLY A 18 12.39 37.64 -34.03
N VAL A 19 12.78 37.75 -32.76
CA VAL A 19 13.55 36.71 -32.07
C VAL A 19 12.58 35.52 -31.82
N ALA A 20 12.60 34.55 -32.70
CA ALA A 20 11.99 33.26 -32.47
C ALA A 20 12.78 32.54 -31.35
N THR A 21 12.35 32.69 -30.13
CA THR A 21 12.82 31.82 -29.02
C THR A 21 12.34 30.40 -29.31
N THR A 22 13.17 29.62 -29.97
CA THR A 22 12.98 28.15 -30.02
C THR A 22 13.14 27.62 -28.61
N THR A 23 12.02 27.37 -27.92
CA THR A 23 12.01 26.54 -26.73
C THR A 23 12.40 25.15 -27.18
N ALA A 24 13.71 24.85 -27.21
CA ALA A 24 14.17 23.47 -27.32
C ALA A 24 13.55 22.71 -26.13
N PRO A 25 12.87 21.57 -26.39
CA PRO A 25 12.49 20.69 -25.29
C PRO A 25 13.78 20.35 -24.53
N ALA A 26 13.81 20.64 -23.26
CA ALA A 26 14.88 20.21 -22.39
C ALA A 26 14.89 18.67 -22.46
N LEU A 27 15.72 18.11 -23.34
CA LEU A 27 16.07 16.69 -23.31
C LEU A 27 16.68 16.48 -21.92
N ALA A 28 15.87 15.97 -21.02
CA ALA A 28 16.27 15.66 -19.67
C ALA A 28 17.56 14.85 -19.76
N GLN A 29 18.59 15.33 -19.07
CA GLN A 29 19.89 14.66 -18.93
C GLN A 29 19.66 13.36 -18.12
N THR A 30 19.14 12.32 -18.78
CA THR A 30 18.95 10.99 -18.20
C THR A 30 20.28 10.25 -18.04
N ASN A 31 21.34 10.72 -18.71
CA ASN A 31 22.66 10.09 -18.72
C ASN A 31 23.38 10.09 -17.35
N ASN A 32 22.86 10.76 -16.33
CA ASN A 32 23.49 10.83 -15.01
C ASN A 32 22.51 10.61 -13.83
N TYR A 33 21.42 9.88 -14.07
CA TYR A 33 20.49 9.51 -13.01
C TYR A 33 20.88 8.16 -12.40
N PRO A 34 20.89 8.03 -11.03
CA PRO A 34 20.77 9.10 -10.05
C PRO A 34 22.11 9.78 -9.75
N ASN A 35 22.10 11.10 -9.50
CA ASN A 35 23.28 11.88 -9.11
C ASN A 35 23.13 12.65 -7.79
N LYS A 36 21.99 12.48 -7.11
CA LYS A 36 21.68 13.06 -5.79
C LYS A 36 20.86 12.07 -4.97
N THR A 37 20.66 12.35 -3.70
CA THR A 37 19.88 11.51 -2.79
C THR A 37 18.45 11.30 -3.29
N ILE A 38 17.98 10.04 -3.26
CA ILE A 38 16.59 9.65 -3.51
C ILE A 38 15.87 9.57 -2.17
N THR A 39 14.68 10.14 -2.08
CA THR A 39 13.83 10.06 -0.87
C THR A 39 12.63 9.16 -1.12
N LEU A 40 12.50 8.12 -0.31
CA LEU A 40 11.30 7.30 -0.23
C LEU A 40 10.37 7.92 0.82
N VAL A 41 9.32 8.60 0.39
CA VAL A 41 8.31 9.16 1.29
C VAL A 41 7.32 8.05 1.66
N THR A 42 7.02 7.92 2.95
CA THR A 42 6.08 6.88 3.43
C THR A 42 5.09 7.43 4.46
N PRO A 43 3.82 6.97 4.44
CA PRO A 43 2.83 7.34 5.45
C PRO A 43 2.99 6.55 6.76
N PHE A 44 3.89 5.56 6.81
CA PHE A 44 4.05 4.69 7.98
C PHE A 44 4.85 5.39 9.08
N GLY A 45 4.46 5.12 10.33
CA GLY A 45 5.19 5.60 11.50
C GLY A 45 6.55 4.92 11.65
N ALA A 46 7.54 5.65 12.16
CA ALA A 46 8.86 5.12 12.45
C ALA A 46 8.79 3.92 13.41
N GLY A 47 9.58 2.88 13.14
CA GLY A 47 9.60 1.63 13.92
C GLY A 47 8.45 0.67 13.62
N SER A 48 7.51 1.01 12.73
CA SER A 48 6.48 0.06 12.27
C SER A 48 7.09 -1.03 11.38
N PRO A 49 6.43 -2.19 11.23
CA PRO A 49 6.88 -3.24 10.30
C PRO A 49 7.18 -2.73 8.88
N PHE A 50 6.32 -1.87 8.36
CA PHE A 50 6.52 -1.26 7.03
C PHE A 50 7.67 -0.24 7.01
N ASP A 51 7.89 0.52 8.09
CA ASP A 51 9.06 1.40 8.20
C ASP A 51 10.37 0.60 8.16
N LEU A 52 10.41 -0.51 8.90
CA LEU A 52 11.59 -1.40 8.91
C LEU A 52 11.86 -2.00 7.53
N LEU A 53 10.83 -2.49 6.83
CA LEU A 53 10.95 -2.99 5.47
C LEU A 53 11.43 -1.90 4.50
N GLY A 54 10.86 -0.69 4.61
CA GLY A 54 11.23 0.45 3.76
C GLY A 54 12.70 0.87 3.94
N ARG A 55 13.21 0.87 5.18
CA ARG A 55 14.62 1.17 5.48
C ARG A 55 15.56 0.10 4.94
N LEU A 56 15.19 -1.18 5.12
CA LEU A 56 15.95 -2.31 4.56
C LEU A 56 16.02 -2.22 3.03
N PHE A 57 14.90 -1.90 2.38
CA PHE A 57 14.86 -1.73 0.94
C PHE A 57 15.68 -0.52 0.49
N ALA A 58 15.56 0.63 1.16
CA ALA A 58 16.31 1.85 0.85
C ALA A 58 17.82 1.63 0.89
N ASP A 59 18.33 0.94 1.93
CA ASP A 59 19.77 0.59 2.05
C ASP A 59 20.25 -0.25 0.85
N ARG A 60 19.49 -1.28 0.47
CA ARG A 60 19.84 -2.15 -0.66
C ARG A 60 19.75 -1.44 -1.99
N LEU A 61 18.69 -0.68 -2.22
CA LEU A 61 18.50 0.11 -3.44
C LEU A 61 19.63 1.14 -3.61
N GLY A 62 20.03 1.80 -2.51
CA GLY A 62 21.13 2.77 -2.53
C GLY A 62 22.46 2.14 -2.94
N LYS A 63 22.75 0.90 -2.51
CA LYS A 63 23.96 0.16 -2.90
C LYS A 63 23.97 -0.16 -4.39
N ILE A 64 22.84 -0.61 -4.96
CA ILE A 64 22.70 -0.90 -6.38
C ILE A 64 22.82 0.37 -7.23
N LEU A 65 22.12 1.43 -6.85
CA LEU A 65 22.13 2.70 -7.57
C LEU A 65 23.36 3.55 -7.31
N LYS A 66 24.26 3.16 -6.39
CA LYS A 66 25.47 3.87 -5.96
C LYS A 66 25.16 5.33 -5.54
N THR A 67 24.04 5.51 -4.88
CA THR A 67 23.59 6.82 -4.35
C THR A 67 22.94 6.65 -2.99
N SER A 68 22.80 7.74 -2.24
CA SER A 68 22.04 7.70 -0.99
C SER A 68 20.55 7.54 -1.26
N VAL A 69 19.90 6.57 -0.62
CA VAL A 69 18.44 6.41 -0.60
C VAL A 69 17.98 6.46 0.84
N VAL A 70 17.10 7.39 1.15
CA VAL A 70 16.62 7.62 2.52
C VAL A 70 15.12 7.42 2.62
N LEU A 71 14.66 6.89 3.76
CA LEU A 71 13.23 6.78 4.05
C LEU A 71 12.80 7.96 4.91
N GLU A 72 11.74 8.66 4.47
CA GLU A 72 11.13 9.77 5.19
C GLU A 72 9.70 9.43 5.60
N ASN A 73 9.43 9.45 6.91
CA ASN A 73 8.10 9.22 7.47
C ASN A 73 7.28 10.51 7.44
N ALA A 74 6.22 10.54 6.66
CA ALA A 74 5.27 11.64 6.52
C ALA A 74 3.87 11.18 6.91
N THR A 75 3.67 10.95 8.21
CA THR A 75 2.44 10.38 8.77
C THR A 75 1.30 11.39 8.85
N GLY A 76 0.06 10.90 8.88
CA GLY A 76 -1.14 11.70 9.15
C GLY A 76 -2.15 11.73 8.01
N GLY A 77 -3.39 12.13 8.37
CA GLY A 77 -4.49 12.31 7.42
C GLY A 77 -4.78 11.07 6.57
N GLN A 78 -4.73 9.86 7.13
CA GLN A 78 -4.93 8.61 6.39
C GLN A 78 -4.02 8.52 5.14
N ALA A 79 -2.74 8.74 5.31
CA ALA A 79 -1.70 8.79 4.28
C ALA A 79 -1.67 10.07 3.41
N MET A 80 -2.63 11.00 3.57
CA MET A 80 -2.72 12.21 2.74
C MET A 80 -1.49 13.12 2.84
N VAL A 81 -0.84 13.19 4.02
CA VAL A 81 0.38 14.01 4.20
C VAL A 81 1.49 13.51 3.27
N ALA A 82 1.77 12.21 3.28
CA ALA A 82 2.76 11.60 2.40
C ALA A 82 2.37 11.72 0.93
N THR A 83 1.11 11.42 0.60
CA THR A 83 0.60 11.47 -0.77
C THR A 83 0.75 12.87 -1.38
N LYS A 84 0.30 13.92 -0.67
CA LYS A 84 0.44 15.31 -1.13
C LYS A 84 1.90 15.73 -1.27
N LYS A 85 2.78 15.28 -0.36
CA LYS A 85 4.20 15.56 -0.47
C LYS A 85 4.79 15.01 -1.76
N VAL A 86 4.47 13.78 -2.13
CA VAL A 86 4.94 13.16 -3.39
C VAL A 86 4.34 13.86 -4.60
N LEU A 87 3.03 14.14 -4.60
CA LEU A 87 2.36 14.80 -5.72
C LEU A 87 2.89 16.22 -5.99
N ASN A 88 3.30 16.94 -4.95
CA ASN A 88 3.86 18.30 -5.07
C ASN A 88 5.35 18.30 -5.42
N ALA A 89 6.04 17.17 -5.34
CA ALA A 89 7.45 17.07 -5.72
C ALA A 89 7.64 17.09 -7.25
N PRO A 90 8.83 17.44 -7.76
CA PRO A 90 9.16 17.26 -9.18
C PRO A 90 9.01 15.80 -9.63
N ALA A 91 8.61 15.59 -10.90
CA ALA A 91 8.53 14.26 -11.49
C ALA A 91 9.88 13.80 -12.07
N ASP A 92 10.96 13.94 -11.28
CA ASP A 92 12.35 13.69 -11.66
C ASP A 92 12.93 12.37 -11.10
N GLY A 93 12.08 11.57 -10.45
CA GLY A 93 12.45 10.27 -9.89
C GLY A 93 13.21 10.32 -8.56
N TYR A 94 13.45 11.50 -7.97
CA TYR A 94 14.16 11.62 -6.69
C TYR A 94 13.24 11.63 -5.47
N THR A 95 11.94 11.79 -5.68
CA THR A 95 10.92 11.61 -4.63
C THR A 95 10.01 10.46 -5.03
N LEU A 96 10.13 9.34 -4.33
CA LEU A 96 9.35 8.13 -4.58
C LEU A 96 8.34 7.93 -3.46
N PHE A 97 7.25 7.24 -3.75
CA PHE A 97 6.21 6.91 -2.78
C PHE A 97 6.29 5.44 -2.38
N TYR A 98 6.72 5.19 -1.16
CA TYR A 98 6.68 3.86 -0.55
C TYR A 98 5.41 3.75 0.30
N THR A 99 4.44 2.93 -0.15
CA THR A 99 3.09 2.92 0.41
C THR A 99 2.45 1.52 0.37
N SER A 100 1.18 1.44 0.76
CA SER A 100 0.37 0.21 0.75
C SER A 100 -1.03 0.45 0.20
N ASN A 101 -1.97 -0.44 0.53
CA ASN A 101 -3.39 -0.41 0.15
C ASN A 101 -4.06 0.97 0.31
N GLY A 102 -3.58 1.80 1.22
CA GLY A 102 -4.06 3.17 1.40
C GLY A 102 -4.00 4.00 0.13
N LEU A 103 -3.03 3.76 -0.77
CA LEU A 103 -2.97 4.45 -2.06
C LEU A 103 -4.24 4.24 -2.89
N ALA A 104 -4.77 3.02 -2.89
CA ALA A 104 -5.97 2.65 -3.64
C ALA A 104 -7.27 2.97 -2.89
N THR A 105 -7.27 2.89 -1.56
CA THR A 105 -8.49 2.95 -0.74
C THR A 105 -8.76 4.32 -0.12
N THR A 106 -7.74 5.14 0.12
CA THR A 106 -7.92 6.49 0.68
C THR A 106 -8.82 7.40 -0.16
N PRO A 107 -8.77 7.42 -1.53
CA PRO A 107 -9.70 8.22 -2.32
C PRO A 107 -11.17 7.83 -2.17
N ILE A 108 -11.43 6.61 -1.70
CA ILE A 108 -12.80 6.12 -1.45
C ILE A 108 -13.30 6.63 -0.09
N VAL A 109 -12.42 6.69 0.90
CA VAL A 109 -12.77 7.07 2.29
C VAL A 109 -12.70 8.57 2.53
N ILE A 110 -11.81 9.27 1.83
CA ILE A 110 -11.63 10.73 1.97
C ILE A 110 -12.28 11.41 0.78
N LYS A 111 -13.37 12.13 1.07
CA LYS A 111 -14.00 12.99 0.06
C LYS A 111 -12.97 14.02 -0.43
N ASP A 112 -12.88 14.16 -1.75
CA ASP A 112 -11.97 15.11 -2.40
C ASP A 112 -10.50 14.89 -2.03
N ALA A 113 -10.04 13.63 -2.00
CA ALA A 113 -8.64 13.28 -1.77
C ALA A 113 -7.68 13.97 -2.77
N GLY A 114 -8.19 14.34 -3.94
CA GLY A 114 -7.45 15.13 -4.95
C GLY A 114 -6.41 14.32 -5.71
N TYR A 115 -6.54 13.00 -5.72
CA TYR A 115 -5.69 12.10 -6.51
C TYR A 115 -6.39 10.79 -6.84
N THR A 116 -5.83 10.08 -7.81
CA THR A 116 -6.21 8.73 -8.21
C THR A 116 -4.97 7.84 -8.32
N LEU A 117 -5.16 6.55 -8.50
CA LEU A 117 -4.06 5.64 -8.79
C LEU A 117 -3.31 5.99 -10.09
N ASP A 118 -3.96 6.66 -11.04
CA ASP A 118 -3.35 7.01 -12.32
C ASP A 118 -2.39 8.21 -12.23
N ASP A 119 -2.35 8.90 -11.09
CA ASP A 119 -1.35 9.92 -10.79
C ASP A 119 0.03 9.33 -10.43
N PHE A 120 0.11 7.99 -10.32
CA PHE A 120 1.31 7.27 -9.93
C PHE A 120 1.66 6.16 -10.92
N THR A 121 2.95 6.00 -11.17
CA THR A 121 3.52 4.90 -11.95
C THR A 121 4.12 3.87 -11.00
N PRO A 122 3.72 2.59 -11.07
CA PRO A 122 4.29 1.55 -10.22
C PRO A 122 5.74 1.26 -10.60
N ILE A 123 6.59 1.13 -9.57
CA ILE A 123 8.01 0.80 -9.72
C ILE A 123 8.26 -0.63 -9.28
N ALA A 124 7.80 -1.03 -8.10
CA ALA A 124 8.09 -2.36 -7.57
C ALA A 124 7.08 -2.83 -6.52
N PRO A 125 6.65 -4.11 -6.57
CA PRO A 125 5.97 -4.78 -5.46
C PRO A 125 7.04 -5.23 -4.45
N LEU A 126 7.12 -4.58 -3.28
CA LEU A 126 8.19 -4.83 -2.31
C LEU A 126 7.95 -6.05 -1.45
N GLY A 127 6.69 -6.40 -1.24
CA GLY A 127 6.29 -7.54 -0.44
C GLY A 127 4.83 -7.47 -0.06
N HIS A 128 4.33 -8.56 0.46
CA HIS A 128 3.00 -8.62 1.05
C HIS A 128 3.07 -9.14 2.48
N ALA A 129 2.02 -8.88 3.25
CA ALA A 129 1.89 -9.36 4.61
C ALA A 129 0.59 -10.15 4.70
N PRO A 130 0.62 -11.48 4.45
CA PRO A 130 -0.57 -12.30 4.49
C PRO A 130 -1.14 -12.32 5.91
N TYR A 131 -2.42 -11.96 6.03
CA TYR A 131 -3.11 -12.05 7.29
C TYR A 131 -3.61 -13.48 7.54
N ILE A 132 -3.49 -13.89 8.77
CA ILE A 132 -3.99 -15.16 9.28
C ILE A 132 -5.09 -14.86 10.28
N LEU A 133 -6.20 -15.58 10.19
CA LEU A 133 -7.25 -15.55 11.21
C LEU A 133 -6.78 -16.41 12.38
N PHE A 134 -6.60 -15.75 13.52
CA PHE A 134 -6.30 -16.40 14.80
C PHE A 134 -7.55 -16.43 15.66
N ALA A 135 -7.68 -17.50 16.43
CA ALA A 135 -8.77 -17.70 17.37
C ALA A 135 -8.22 -17.99 18.78
N SER A 136 -8.96 -17.56 19.81
CA SER A 136 -8.69 -17.88 21.22
C SER A 136 -8.90 -19.36 21.50
N ALA A 137 -8.48 -19.81 22.67
CA ALA A 137 -8.67 -21.20 23.10
C ALA A 137 -10.15 -21.60 23.23
N SER A 138 -11.05 -20.65 23.50
CA SER A 138 -12.50 -20.91 23.66
C SER A 138 -13.21 -21.24 22.35
N VAL A 139 -12.65 -20.89 21.21
CA VAL A 139 -13.14 -21.31 19.89
C VAL A 139 -12.77 -22.76 19.68
N LYS A 140 -13.75 -23.63 19.38
CA LYS A 140 -13.54 -25.07 19.23
C LYS A 140 -12.97 -25.45 17.86
N ALA A 141 -13.25 -24.64 16.85
CA ALA A 141 -12.79 -24.87 15.49
C ALA A 141 -11.26 -24.94 15.39
N THR A 142 -10.78 -25.81 14.49
CA THR A 142 -9.35 -26.02 14.20
C THR A 142 -8.99 -25.78 12.74
N ASP A 143 -9.99 -25.55 11.90
CA ASP A 143 -9.85 -25.28 10.47
C ASP A 143 -10.96 -24.35 9.97
N ILE A 144 -10.86 -23.93 8.71
CA ILE A 144 -11.80 -22.98 8.12
C ILE A 144 -13.24 -23.52 8.07
N PRO A 145 -13.52 -24.76 7.59
CA PRO A 145 -14.87 -25.29 7.56
C PRO A 145 -15.52 -25.36 8.94
N SER A 146 -14.83 -25.89 9.96
CA SER A 146 -15.34 -25.98 11.34
C SER A 146 -15.52 -24.57 11.95
N PHE A 147 -14.65 -23.64 11.62
CA PHE A 147 -14.78 -22.24 12.06
C PHE A 147 -16.02 -21.56 11.47
N MET A 148 -16.25 -21.70 10.16
CA MET A 148 -17.43 -21.10 9.52
C MET A 148 -18.73 -21.70 10.05
N LYS A 149 -18.73 -23.00 10.38
CA LYS A 149 -19.85 -23.64 11.06
C LYS A 149 -20.05 -23.08 12.47
N GLU A 150 -19.00 -23.02 13.28
CA GLU A 150 -19.07 -22.48 14.64
C GLU A 150 -19.47 -21.00 14.66
N LEU A 151 -18.99 -20.20 13.70
CA LEU A 151 -19.37 -18.80 13.53
C LEU A 151 -20.88 -18.68 13.24
N LYS A 152 -21.44 -19.56 12.44
CA LYS A 152 -22.89 -19.65 12.18
C LYS A 152 -23.68 -19.98 13.43
N GLU A 153 -23.22 -20.92 14.24
CA GLU A 153 -23.92 -21.42 15.41
C GLU A 153 -23.87 -20.45 16.60
N ARG A 154 -22.72 -19.82 16.84
CA ARG A 154 -22.48 -19.01 18.05
C ARG A 154 -21.92 -17.61 17.79
N GLY A 155 -22.00 -17.10 16.56
CA GLY A 155 -21.41 -15.80 16.21
C GLY A 155 -21.83 -14.64 17.10
N LYS A 156 -23.08 -14.63 17.62
CA LYS A 156 -23.57 -13.62 18.56
C LYS A 156 -22.79 -13.56 19.88
N SER A 157 -22.11 -14.63 20.26
CA SER A 157 -21.29 -14.71 21.48
C SER A 157 -19.79 -14.62 21.19
N MET A 158 -19.40 -14.24 19.98
CA MET A 158 -18.02 -14.02 19.59
C MET A 158 -17.75 -12.52 19.45
N ASN A 159 -16.54 -12.11 19.80
CA ASN A 159 -16.02 -10.77 19.57
C ASN A 159 -14.89 -10.86 18.56
N HIS A 160 -14.91 -10.00 17.55
CA HIS A 160 -13.86 -9.87 16.56
C HIS A 160 -13.03 -8.60 16.82
N GLY A 161 -11.75 -8.77 17.11
CA GLY A 161 -10.82 -7.66 17.24
C GLY A 161 -10.45 -7.07 15.88
N VAL A 162 -10.67 -5.79 15.70
CA VAL A 162 -10.31 -5.05 14.48
C VAL A 162 -9.44 -3.83 14.82
N LEU A 163 -8.53 -3.47 13.92
CA LEU A 163 -7.79 -2.21 14.05
C LEU A 163 -8.69 -1.04 13.67
N GLY A 164 -8.94 -0.13 14.60
CA GLY A 164 -9.86 0.99 14.40
C GLY A 164 -9.44 2.00 13.32
N THR A 165 -8.19 1.92 12.87
CA THR A 165 -7.66 2.75 11.77
C THR A 165 -7.70 2.04 10.41
N SER A 166 -8.19 0.77 10.36
CA SER A 166 -8.16 -0.06 9.15
C SER A 166 -9.55 -0.53 8.76
N TYR A 167 -10.08 0.05 7.70
CA TYR A 167 -11.31 -0.44 7.08
C TYR A 167 -11.19 -1.87 6.52
N LEU A 168 -9.98 -2.33 6.18
CA LEU A 168 -9.75 -3.68 5.67
C LEU A 168 -10.20 -4.75 6.67
N GLY A 169 -9.84 -4.59 7.95
CA GLY A 169 -10.27 -5.51 9.02
C GLY A 169 -11.78 -5.48 9.22
N LEU A 170 -12.39 -4.30 9.18
CA LEU A 170 -13.85 -4.15 9.31
C LEU A 170 -14.58 -4.78 8.13
N ILE A 171 -14.12 -4.58 6.90
CA ILE A 171 -14.72 -5.18 5.70
C ILE A 171 -14.59 -6.70 5.72
N LEU A 172 -13.42 -7.23 6.10
CA LEU A 172 -13.23 -8.67 6.27
C LEU A 172 -14.23 -9.23 7.28
N SER A 173 -14.38 -8.55 8.43
CA SER A 173 -15.34 -8.89 9.47
C SER A 173 -16.77 -8.97 8.91
N LYS A 174 -17.22 -7.95 8.20
CA LYS A 174 -18.55 -7.93 7.58
C LYS A 174 -18.75 -9.03 6.53
N LYS A 175 -17.75 -9.24 5.68
CA LYS A 175 -17.79 -10.33 4.69
C LYS A 175 -17.92 -11.70 5.37
N MET A 176 -17.14 -11.95 6.42
CA MET A 176 -17.22 -13.20 7.19
C MET A 176 -18.61 -13.41 7.81
N SER A 177 -19.16 -12.35 8.44
CA SER A 177 -20.51 -12.38 9.00
C SER A 177 -21.56 -12.76 7.96
N VAL A 178 -21.58 -12.09 6.82
CA VAL A 178 -22.54 -12.35 5.73
C VAL A 178 -22.37 -13.76 5.18
N THR A 179 -21.14 -14.21 4.96
CA THR A 179 -20.84 -15.55 4.45
C THR A 179 -21.29 -16.65 5.42
N ALA A 180 -21.24 -16.38 6.73
CA ALA A 180 -21.74 -17.29 7.76
C ALA A 180 -23.27 -17.26 7.95
N GLY A 181 -24.00 -16.44 7.16
CA GLY A 181 -25.47 -16.33 7.22
C GLY A 181 -25.99 -15.09 7.92
N GLY A 182 -25.17 -14.05 8.05
CA GLY A 182 -25.56 -12.75 8.62
C GLY A 182 -25.62 -12.69 10.14
N TYR A 183 -24.93 -13.58 10.82
CA TYR A 183 -24.88 -13.58 12.30
C TYR A 183 -23.99 -12.44 12.79
N PRO A 184 -24.55 -11.50 13.57
CA PRO A 184 -23.76 -10.39 14.09
C PRO A 184 -22.91 -10.89 15.26
N TYR A 185 -21.60 -10.93 15.08
CA TYR A 185 -20.66 -10.87 16.18
C TYR A 185 -20.30 -9.41 16.46
N GLN A 186 -19.76 -9.15 17.63
CA GLN A 186 -19.37 -7.80 18.00
C GLN A 186 -17.97 -7.48 17.50
N GLU A 187 -17.79 -6.35 16.81
CA GLU A 187 -16.48 -5.83 16.44
C GLU A 187 -15.95 -4.94 17.55
N ILE A 188 -14.78 -5.28 18.08
CA ILE A 188 -14.09 -4.52 19.11
C ILE A 188 -12.88 -3.83 18.50
N SER A 189 -12.88 -2.51 18.52
CA SER A 189 -11.84 -1.69 17.92
C SER A 189 -10.65 -1.51 18.86
N TYR A 190 -9.44 -1.79 18.36
CA TYR A 190 -8.18 -1.62 19.07
C TYR A 190 -7.28 -0.63 18.36
N ARG A 191 -6.37 0.00 19.09
CA ARG A 191 -5.41 0.97 18.55
C ARG A 191 -4.19 0.29 17.90
N SER A 192 -3.90 -0.94 18.33
CA SER A 192 -2.71 -1.67 17.86
C SER A 192 -2.90 -3.19 17.89
N SER A 193 -2.14 -3.90 17.04
CA SER A 193 -2.10 -5.37 17.05
C SER A 193 -1.60 -5.96 18.38
N PRO A 194 -0.62 -5.37 19.08
CA PRO A 194 -0.24 -5.83 20.41
C PRO A 194 -1.37 -5.72 21.48
N GLU A 195 -2.28 -4.76 21.38
CA GLU A 195 -3.47 -4.71 22.24
C GLU A 195 -4.44 -5.83 21.89
N MET A 196 -4.71 -6.04 20.57
CA MET A 196 -5.58 -7.12 20.13
C MET A 196 -5.07 -8.51 20.54
N ILE A 197 -3.76 -8.78 20.45
CA ILE A 197 -3.22 -10.09 20.84
C ILE A 197 -3.37 -10.33 22.34
N ARG A 198 -3.20 -9.31 23.19
CA ARG A 198 -3.46 -9.44 24.63
C ARG A 198 -4.92 -9.76 24.91
N ALA A 199 -5.86 -9.09 24.23
CA ALA A 199 -7.29 -9.36 24.36
C ALA A 199 -7.66 -10.78 23.86
N LEU A 200 -7.04 -11.27 22.79
CA LEU A 200 -7.22 -12.63 22.29
C LEU A 200 -6.70 -13.67 23.31
N LEU A 201 -5.55 -13.42 23.91
CA LEU A 201 -4.97 -14.30 24.93
C LEU A 201 -5.80 -14.32 26.25
N ALA A 202 -6.48 -13.22 26.55
CA ALA A 202 -7.39 -13.09 27.69
C ALA A 202 -8.80 -13.61 27.42
N ASP A 203 -9.11 -13.99 26.16
CA ASP A 203 -10.44 -14.37 25.67
C ASP A 203 -11.47 -13.22 25.70
N ASP A 204 -11.04 -11.96 25.78
CA ASP A 204 -11.92 -10.79 25.64
C ASP A 204 -12.46 -10.68 24.21
N ILE A 205 -11.67 -11.12 23.23
CA ILE A 205 -12.07 -11.35 21.84
C ILE A 205 -11.77 -12.80 21.45
N GLN A 206 -12.60 -13.36 20.59
CA GLN A 206 -12.48 -14.77 20.18
C GLN A 206 -11.72 -14.92 18.87
N ILE A 207 -11.69 -13.89 18.02
CA ILE A 207 -11.02 -13.91 16.73
C ILE A 207 -10.33 -12.58 16.42
N MET A 208 -9.23 -12.66 15.69
CA MET A 208 -8.56 -11.51 15.08
C MET A 208 -7.81 -11.95 13.82
N ALA A 209 -7.69 -11.05 12.85
CA ALA A 209 -6.83 -11.24 11.70
C ALA A 209 -5.58 -10.35 11.81
N THR A 210 -4.39 -10.97 11.72
CA THR A 210 -3.11 -10.26 11.77
C THR A 210 -2.01 -11.07 11.09
N THR A 211 -0.78 -10.54 11.02
CA THR A 211 0.37 -11.24 10.47
C THR A 211 0.93 -12.29 11.44
N TYR A 212 1.63 -13.29 10.90
CA TYR A 212 2.33 -14.29 11.70
C TYR A 212 3.34 -13.68 12.69
N SER A 213 4.02 -12.61 12.31
CA SER A 213 5.02 -11.96 13.17
C SER A 213 4.44 -11.46 14.50
N ILE A 214 3.16 -11.13 14.55
CA ILE A 214 2.45 -10.65 15.74
C ILE A 214 1.95 -11.83 16.59
N ALA A 215 1.22 -12.77 16.00
CA ALA A 215 0.51 -13.81 16.74
C ALA A 215 1.26 -15.16 16.78
N GLY A 216 2.12 -15.43 15.80
CA GLY A 216 2.84 -16.69 15.69
C GLY A 216 3.64 -17.12 16.93
N PRO A 217 4.33 -16.21 17.65
CA PRO A 217 5.01 -16.55 18.90
C PRO A 217 4.11 -17.16 19.97
N HIS A 218 2.82 -16.84 19.96
CA HIS A 218 1.83 -17.28 20.96
C HIS A 218 1.13 -18.61 20.60
N LEU A 219 1.38 -19.16 19.39
CA LEU A 219 0.80 -20.45 18.99
C LEU A 219 1.33 -21.63 19.81
N LYS A 220 2.60 -21.56 20.23
CA LYS A 220 3.26 -22.65 20.95
C LYS A 220 2.65 -22.97 22.30
N ASP A 221 2.03 -21.97 22.94
CA ASP A 221 1.44 -22.13 24.26
C ASP A 221 0.02 -22.72 24.22
N GLY A 222 -0.53 -22.97 23.04
CA GLY A 222 -1.89 -23.48 22.84
C GLY A 222 -3.01 -22.52 23.26
N LYS A 223 -2.67 -21.30 23.66
CA LYS A 223 -3.64 -20.27 24.10
C LYS A 223 -4.40 -19.65 22.92
N ILE A 224 -3.83 -19.69 21.74
CA ILE A 224 -4.44 -19.28 20.49
C ILE A 224 -4.15 -20.34 19.42
N LYS A 225 -4.92 -20.31 18.36
CA LYS A 225 -4.75 -21.19 17.20
C LYS A 225 -4.92 -20.44 15.89
N ALA A 226 -4.25 -20.87 14.84
CA ALA A 226 -4.42 -20.37 13.50
C ALA A 226 -5.54 -21.17 12.80
N ILE A 227 -6.54 -20.48 12.26
CA ILE A 227 -7.70 -21.10 11.61
C ILE A 227 -7.49 -21.22 10.09
N GLY A 228 -6.96 -20.18 9.46
CA GLY A 228 -6.74 -20.11 8.03
C GLY A 228 -6.13 -18.79 7.62
N ALA A 229 -5.50 -18.74 6.44
CA ALA A 229 -4.99 -17.51 5.88
C ALA A 229 -6.12 -16.73 5.19
N VAL A 230 -6.36 -15.51 5.62
CA VAL A 230 -7.30 -14.58 4.99
C VAL A 230 -6.56 -13.72 3.96
N ALA A 231 -5.83 -14.37 3.08
CA ALA A 231 -5.00 -13.77 2.03
C ALA A 231 -5.21 -14.52 0.71
N ARG A 232 -4.80 -13.93 -0.42
CA ARG A 232 -4.89 -14.59 -1.75
C ARG A 232 -3.92 -15.76 -1.86
N GLU A 233 -2.77 -15.65 -1.21
CA GLU A 233 -1.72 -16.67 -1.21
C GLU A 233 -1.49 -17.15 0.22
N LYS A 234 -0.98 -18.38 0.34
CA LYS A 234 -0.55 -18.92 1.63
C LYS A 234 0.62 -18.12 2.19
N SER A 235 0.67 -18.01 3.51
CA SER A 235 1.87 -17.51 4.17
C SER A 235 3.02 -18.51 4.03
N ALA A 236 4.19 -18.04 3.61
CA ALA A 236 5.41 -18.85 3.62
C ALA A 236 5.84 -19.25 5.05
N ARG A 237 5.30 -18.58 6.07
CA ARG A 237 5.52 -18.90 7.49
C ARG A 237 4.63 -20.04 8.01
N MET A 238 3.54 -20.33 7.32
CA MET A 238 2.58 -21.40 7.62
C MET A 238 2.07 -22.03 6.32
N PRO A 239 2.93 -22.71 5.54
CA PRO A 239 2.59 -23.24 4.21
C PRO A 239 1.53 -24.34 4.26
N GLU A 240 1.37 -25.00 5.40
CA GLU A 240 0.35 -26.01 5.65
C GLU A 240 -1.05 -25.41 5.83
N LEU A 241 -1.13 -24.13 6.21
CA LEU A 241 -2.39 -23.46 6.49
C LEU A 241 -3.10 -23.10 5.17
N LYS A 242 -4.32 -23.57 4.99
CA LYS A 242 -5.14 -23.23 3.83
C LYS A 242 -5.57 -21.77 3.86
N THR A 243 -5.74 -21.18 2.67
CA THR A 243 -6.44 -19.91 2.55
C THR A 243 -7.95 -20.11 2.59
N PHE A 244 -8.71 -19.06 2.95
CA PHE A 244 -10.17 -19.10 2.86
C PHE A 244 -10.62 -19.29 1.40
N ILE A 245 -9.87 -18.79 0.42
CA ILE A 245 -10.14 -19.01 -1.01
C ILE A 245 -10.05 -20.52 -1.35
N GLU A 246 -8.96 -21.19 -0.92
CA GLU A 246 -8.80 -22.65 -1.11
C GLU A 246 -9.86 -23.47 -0.40
N ALA A 247 -10.44 -22.94 0.67
CA ALA A 247 -11.52 -23.57 1.42
C ALA A 247 -12.93 -23.29 0.84
N GLY A 248 -13.04 -22.62 -0.32
CA GLY A 248 -14.30 -22.36 -1.00
C GLY A 248 -14.96 -21.01 -0.64
N TYR A 249 -14.23 -20.08 -0.02
CA TYR A 249 -14.70 -18.75 0.35
C TYR A 249 -13.92 -17.66 -0.42
N PRO A 250 -14.19 -17.47 -1.73
CA PRO A 250 -13.36 -16.65 -2.61
C PRO A 250 -13.34 -15.16 -2.24
N ASP A 251 -14.34 -14.67 -1.52
CA ASP A 251 -14.44 -13.25 -1.12
C ASP A 251 -13.83 -12.95 0.26
N LEU A 252 -13.41 -13.99 1.00
CA LEU A 252 -12.85 -13.84 2.34
C LEU A 252 -11.32 -13.76 2.30
N TYR A 253 -10.82 -12.63 1.85
CA TYR A 253 -9.40 -12.29 1.90
C TYR A 253 -9.20 -10.81 2.17
N THR A 254 -8.02 -10.49 2.69
CA THR A 254 -7.48 -9.14 2.81
C THR A 254 -5.97 -9.21 2.66
N ASP A 255 -5.46 -8.68 1.57
CA ASP A 255 -4.02 -8.58 1.36
C ASP A 255 -3.53 -7.23 1.86
N VAL A 256 -2.46 -7.24 2.63
CA VAL A 256 -1.72 -6.03 2.97
C VAL A 256 -0.38 -6.10 2.25
N TRP A 257 -0.12 -5.13 1.42
CA TRP A 257 1.06 -5.10 0.58
C TRP A 257 1.86 -3.81 0.77
N ALA A 258 3.12 -3.88 0.39
CA ALA A 258 4.02 -2.74 0.31
C ALA A 258 4.53 -2.60 -1.12
N ALA A 259 4.51 -1.40 -1.64
CA ALA A 259 4.93 -1.14 -3.01
C ALA A 259 5.59 0.25 -3.16
N LEU A 260 6.43 0.35 -4.18
CA LEU A 260 7.10 1.59 -4.56
C LEU A 260 6.46 2.17 -5.81
N TYR A 261 6.23 3.46 -5.77
CA TYR A 261 5.68 4.26 -6.87
C TYR A 261 6.51 5.51 -7.12
N THR A 262 6.37 6.07 -8.33
CA THR A 262 6.77 7.42 -8.67
C THR A 262 5.57 8.17 -9.26
N LYS A 263 5.69 9.48 -9.50
CA LYS A 263 4.65 10.26 -10.20
C LYS A 263 4.47 9.75 -11.63
N ALA A 264 3.25 9.82 -12.15
CA ALA A 264 2.92 9.35 -13.49
C ALA A 264 3.73 10.06 -14.60
N GLN A 265 4.12 11.34 -14.37
CA GLN A 265 4.88 12.15 -15.33
C GLN A 265 6.40 11.89 -15.27
N THR A 266 6.89 10.98 -14.44
CA THR A 266 8.33 10.64 -14.36
C THR A 266 8.81 10.08 -15.70
N PRO A 267 9.95 10.55 -16.25
CA PRO A 267 10.48 10.06 -17.52
C PRO A 267 10.64 8.54 -17.54
N LYS A 268 10.28 7.91 -18.66
CA LYS A 268 10.29 6.45 -18.82
C LYS A 268 11.65 5.82 -18.54
N GLU A 269 12.72 6.46 -18.95
CA GLU A 269 14.10 6.00 -18.74
C GLU A 269 14.43 5.92 -17.24
N ILE A 270 13.98 6.90 -16.45
CA ILE A 270 14.15 6.91 -15.00
C ILE A 270 13.31 5.79 -14.35
N VAL A 271 12.08 5.62 -14.82
CA VAL A 271 11.19 4.53 -14.36
C VAL A 271 11.87 3.17 -14.58
N GLU A 272 12.45 2.93 -15.75
CA GLU A 272 13.11 1.65 -16.07
C GLU A 272 14.39 1.43 -15.22
N ILE A 273 15.18 2.48 -14.95
CA ILE A 273 16.33 2.38 -14.04
C ILE A 273 15.86 1.96 -12.64
N LEU A 274 14.82 2.62 -12.12
CA LEU A 274 14.26 2.33 -10.81
C LEU A 274 13.67 0.91 -10.73
N ARG A 275 12.93 0.49 -11.76
CA ARG A 275 12.35 -0.87 -11.86
C ARG A 275 13.42 -1.93 -11.85
N LYS A 276 14.46 -1.77 -12.68
CA LYS A 276 15.55 -2.72 -12.77
C LYS A 276 16.28 -2.86 -11.44
N ALA A 277 16.67 -1.74 -10.83
CA ALA A 277 17.36 -1.75 -9.55
C ALA A 277 16.48 -2.33 -8.41
N SER A 278 15.20 -2.01 -8.40
CA SER A 278 14.25 -2.55 -7.41
C SER A 278 14.05 -4.06 -7.59
N ALA A 279 13.95 -4.55 -8.82
CA ALA A 279 13.83 -5.98 -9.11
C ALA A 279 15.06 -6.77 -8.63
N GLU A 280 16.26 -6.18 -8.79
CA GLU A 280 17.51 -6.78 -8.28
C GLU A 280 17.50 -6.89 -6.74
N VAL A 281 17.04 -5.85 -6.03
CA VAL A 281 16.86 -5.92 -4.56
C VAL A 281 15.89 -7.03 -4.17
N ILE A 282 14.72 -7.08 -4.82
CA ILE A 282 13.64 -8.02 -4.46
C ILE A 282 14.05 -9.48 -4.73
N ALA A 283 14.85 -9.72 -5.78
CA ALA A 283 15.34 -11.05 -6.13
C ALA A 283 16.48 -11.53 -5.22
N ASP A 284 17.11 -10.65 -4.43
CA ASP A 284 18.20 -11.03 -3.53
C ASP A 284 17.70 -11.90 -2.36
N PRO A 285 18.14 -13.16 -2.25
CA PRO A 285 17.75 -14.03 -1.14
C PRO A 285 18.06 -13.45 0.25
N SER A 286 19.14 -12.66 0.38
CA SER A 286 19.47 -12.01 1.64
C SER A 286 18.50 -10.91 2.02
N PHE A 287 17.91 -10.21 1.04
CA PHE A 287 16.82 -9.27 1.27
C PHE A 287 15.55 -10.01 1.69
N GLN A 288 15.19 -11.09 1.00
CA GLN A 288 14.00 -11.88 1.33
C GLN A 288 14.09 -12.49 2.73
N GLU A 289 15.26 -12.93 3.16
CA GLU A 289 15.46 -13.41 4.53
C GLU A 289 15.36 -12.27 5.55
N ALA A 290 15.96 -11.12 5.26
CA ALA A 290 15.97 -9.97 6.15
C ALA A 290 14.60 -9.28 6.29
N MET A 291 13.66 -9.49 5.35
CA MET A 291 12.30 -8.94 5.47
C MET A 291 11.39 -9.75 6.40
N LYS A 292 11.69 -11.04 6.66
CA LYS A 292 10.83 -11.91 7.50
C LYS A 292 10.50 -11.34 8.89
N PRO A 293 11.45 -10.74 9.66
CA PRO A 293 11.12 -10.15 10.96
C PRO A 293 10.11 -9.00 10.89
N THR A 294 9.98 -8.33 9.74
CA THR A 294 8.98 -7.27 9.53
C THR A 294 7.56 -7.80 9.37
N GLY A 295 7.37 -9.12 9.27
CA GLY A 295 6.09 -9.76 8.99
C GLY A 295 5.69 -9.72 7.52
N SER A 296 6.55 -9.20 6.66
CA SER A 296 6.37 -9.22 5.21
C SER A 296 7.02 -10.46 4.61
N GLU A 297 6.49 -10.88 3.49
CA GLU A 297 6.94 -12.03 2.71
C GLU A 297 7.18 -11.61 1.25
N PRO A 298 8.06 -12.32 0.51
CA PRO A 298 8.19 -12.11 -0.93
C PRO A 298 6.83 -12.24 -1.61
N TRP A 299 6.58 -11.35 -2.57
CA TRP A 299 5.29 -11.31 -3.26
C TRP A 299 5.43 -11.71 -4.73
N ASN A 300 4.63 -12.68 -5.15
CA ASN A 300 4.60 -13.15 -6.55
C ASN A 300 3.74 -12.22 -7.42
N MET A 301 4.05 -10.91 -7.36
CA MET A 301 3.40 -9.87 -8.14
C MET A 301 4.39 -9.28 -9.12
N THR A 302 3.98 -9.06 -10.37
CA THR A 302 4.79 -8.35 -11.36
C THR A 302 4.31 -6.89 -11.50
N VAL A 303 5.21 -6.00 -11.88
CA VAL A 303 4.93 -4.55 -11.95
C VAL A 303 3.76 -4.23 -12.89
N ASP A 304 3.65 -4.93 -14.02
CA ASP A 304 2.56 -4.77 -14.99
C ASP A 304 1.19 -5.15 -14.43
N LYS A 305 1.15 -6.07 -13.47
CA LYS A 305 -0.08 -6.50 -12.79
C LYS A 305 -0.49 -5.62 -11.62
N MET A 306 0.42 -4.78 -11.09
CA MET A 306 0.13 -3.96 -9.91
C MET A 306 -1.07 -3.02 -10.12
N GLN A 307 -1.03 -2.20 -11.17
CA GLN A 307 -2.07 -1.20 -11.40
C GLN A 307 -3.46 -1.82 -11.62
N PRO A 308 -3.64 -2.85 -12.47
CA PRO A 308 -4.91 -3.55 -12.62
C PRO A 308 -5.39 -4.19 -11.31
N ALA A 309 -4.50 -4.83 -10.57
CA ALA A 309 -4.85 -5.51 -9.32
C ALA A 309 -5.34 -4.51 -8.26
N PHE A 310 -4.68 -3.35 -8.14
CA PHE A 310 -5.04 -2.34 -7.14
C PHE A 310 -6.30 -1.55 -7.51
N LYS A 311 -6.57 -1.35 -8.80
CA LYS A 311 -7.86 -0.83 -9.27
C LYS A 311 -9.00 -1.80 -8.96
N ALA A 312 -8.78 -3.11 -9.15
CA ALA A 312 -9.75 -4.13 -8.80
C ALA A 312 -9.99 -4.20 -7.27
N GLU A 313 -8.93 -4.04 -6.47
CA GLU A 313 -9.02 -3.95 -5.02
C GLU A 313 -9.83 -2.73 -4.58
N ALA A 314 -9.54 -1.55 -5.13
CA ALA A 314 -10.31 -0.32 -4.85
C ALA A 314 -11.79 -0.49 -5.17
N LYS A 315 -12.12 -1.10 -6.33
CA LYS A 315 -13.49 -1.41 -6.72
C LYS A 315 -14.17 -2.35 -5.72
N SER A 316 -13.53 -3.46 -5.37
CA SER A 316 -14.05 -4.41 -4.37
C SER A 316 -14.24 -3.78 -2.99
N PHE A 317 -13.37 -2.84 -2.64
CA PHE A 317 -13.46 -2.07 -1.40
C PHE A 317 -14.68 -1.15 -1.41
N GLN A 318 -14.91 -0.40 -2.50
CA GLN A 318 -16.10 0.45 -2.66
C GLN A 318 -17.39 -0.39 -2.61
N GLU A 319 -17.45 -1.49 -3.37
CA GLU A 319 -18.60 -2.40 -3.37
C GLU A 319 -18.92 -2.95 -1.97
N ALA A 320 -17.89 -3.22 -1.16
CA ALA A 320 -18.09 -3.66 0.22
C ALA A 320 -18.63 -2.54 1.12
N ILE A 321 -18.13 -1.31 0.97
CA ILE A 321 -18.64 -0.13 1.70
C ILE A 321 -20.12 0.05 1.39
N ASP A 322 -20.50 0.03 0.13
CA ASP A 322 -21.89 0.23 -0.32
C ASP A 322 -22.79 -0.89 0.19
N LYS A 323 -22.35 -2.15 0.00
CA LYS A 323 -23.11 -3.35 0.40
C LYS A 323 -23.37 -3.40 1.90
N PHE A 324 -22.41 -3.00 2.73
CA PHE A 324 -22.50 -3.05 4.19
C PHE A 324 -22.93 -1.72 4.81
N ASN A 325 -23.20 -0.69 3.99
CA ASN A 325 -23.55 0.65 4.43
C ASN A 325 -22.59 1.17 5.51
N LEU A 326 -21.29 1.02 5.26
CA LEU A 326 -20.26 1.44 6.21
C LEU A 326 -20.18 2.96 6.23
N LYS A 327 -20.35 3.56 7.41
CA LYS A 327 -20.15 4.99 7.58
C LYS A 327 -18.67 5.30 7.51
N LEU A 328 -18.28 6.07 6.52
CA LEU A 328 -16.96 6.64 6.39
C LEU A 328 -16.93 7.95 7.15
N ASN A 329 -16.03 8.07 8.13
CA ASN A 329 -15.88 9.28 8.95
C ASN A 329 -15.10 10.36 8.21
#